data_75af1a34d0ed8b2166f77ecc66e81142
#
_entry.id   75af1a34d0ed8b2166f77ecc66e81142
#
_cell.length_a   1.000
_cell.length_b   1.000
_cell.length_c   1.000
_cell.angle_alpha   90.00
_cell.angle_beta   90.00
_cell.angle_gamma   90.00
#
_symmetry.space_group_name_H-M   'P 1'
#
loop_
_entity.id
_entity.type
_entity.pdbx_description
1 polymer ?
#
loop_
_entity_poly.entity_id
_entity_poly.type
_entity_poly.pdbx_seq_one_letter_code
_entity_poly.pdbx_strand_id
1 'polypeptide(L)'
;MGHRCRFNAQQPAVLNKKLDLNMSRIAIIGAGITGVTTAYALAQRGHLVTVFERHRYAAMETSFANGGQLSVSNAEVWNNHATVLKGLRWMFTRDAPLLLNPRPSWHKYSWIGEFLRQIPNYRANTIETVRLAIAAREHLFGIADREGIAFDHETRGILHFYATRSEHNAATRVNELLRAGGLDRRPVTPDEIRVIEPALNGDFYGGFFTESDSTGDIHKFTRGLSAACERQGVEFRYDAPVRSIGSVGPKHIEIVSESGHELFDNVVVCAGVGSRQFASMVGDHVNVYPVKGYSITVNLDDEISRNSAPWVSLLDDRAKIVTSRLGLDRFRVAGTAEFNGFNRDIRSDRVEPLINWVRRHFPYVSTARVIPWAGLRPMLPSMLPRVGRGKRPGVFYNTGHGHLGWTLSAATAEGVAHAIGMES
;
A
#
# COMPACT_ATOMS: atom_id res chain seq x y z
N MET A 1 62.13 30.44 -31.41
CA MET A 1 61.73 29.18 -32.03
C MET A 1 60.56 28.65 -31.22
N GLY A 2 59.34 28.85 -31.72
CA GLY A 2 58.12 28.44 -31.04
C GLY A 2 57.63 27.09 -31.54
N HIS A 3 57.25 26.21 -30.63
CA HIS A 3 56.43 25.06 -30.95
C HIS A 3 55.02 25.25 -30.36
N ARG A 4 54.04 25.51 -31.24
CA ARG A 4 52.63 25.48 -30.94
C ARG A 4 52.19 23.98 -30.94
N CYS A 5 51.79 23.45 -29.80
CA CYS A 5 50.96 22.24 -29.74
C CYS A 5 49.52 22.55 -30.08
N ARG A 6 49.03 21.98 -31.19
CA ARG A 6 47.61 21.97 -31.55
C ARG A 6 46.89 20.90 -30.71
N PHE A 7 45.95 21.32 -29.89
CA PHE A 7 44.94 20.42 -29.31
C PHE A 7 43.88 20.09 -30.37
N ASN A 8 43.80 18.83 -30.70
CA ASN A 8 42.78 18.29 -31.60
C ASN A 8 41.53 18.02 -30.73
N ALA A 9 40.48 18.84 -30.92
CA ALA A 9 39.16 18.61 -30.34
C ALA A 9 38.39 17.71 -31.29
N GLN A 10 38.32 16.43 -31.00
CA GLN A 10 37.31 15.50 -31.57
C GLN A 10 37.02 14.38 -30.61
N GLN A 11 35.87 14.43 -30.07
CA GLN A 11 34.84 13.47 -29.70
C GLN A 11 34.13 13.88 -28.41
N PRO A 12 32.82 14.10 -28.50
CA PRO A 12 31.88 13.19 -27.87
C PRO A 12 30.62 13.03 -28.76
N ALA A 13 30.57 12.05 -29.62
CA ALA A 13 29.37 11.75 -30.40
C ALA A 13 28.96 10.27 -30.36
N VAL A 14 29.66 9.42 -29.58
CA VAL A 14 29.39 7.96 -29.59
C VAL A 14 28.65 7.48 -28.34
N LEU A 15 28.61 8.29 -27.27
CA LEU A 15 27.94 7.86 -26.01
C LEU A 15 26.41 8.01 -26.02
N ASN A 16 25.85 8.87 -26.87
CA ASN A 16 24.40 9.13 -26.90
C ASN A 16 23.58 8.13 -27.74
N LYS A 17 24.20 7.35 -28.62
CA LYS A 17 23.44 6.47 -29.54
C LYS A 17 23.01 5.12 -28.98
N LYS A 18 23.53 4.71 -27.81
CA LYS A 18 23.10 3.48 -27.11
C LYS A 18 22.01 3.72 -26.05
N LEU A 19 21.80 4.96 -25.63
CA LEU A 19 20.71 5.33 -24.70
C LEU A 19 19.37 5.52 -25.41
N ASP A 20 19.34 5.84 -26.69
CA ASP A 20 18.11 6.11 -27.45
C ASP A 20 17.34 4.84 -27.91
N LEU A 21 17.92 3.65 -27.80
CA LEU A 21 17.32 2.42 -28.34
C LEU A 21 16.32 1.75 -27.41
N ASN A 22 16.17 2.19 -26.14
CA ASN A 22 15.26 1.59 -25.15
C ASN A 22 14.32 2.60 -24.48
N MET A 23 14.23 3.84 -24.94
CA MET A 23 13.38 4.88 -24.38
C MET A 23 11.95 4.75 -24.91
N SER A 24 11.00 4.38 -24.03
CA SER A 24 9.58 4.25 -24.37
C SER A 24 8.77 5.38 -23.71
N ARG A 25 7.68 5.81 -24.39
CA ARG A 25 6.67 6.69 -23.82
C ARG A 25 5.67 5.84 -23.01
N ILE A 26 5.60 6.04 -21.71
CA ILE A 26 4.80 5.21 -20.80
C ILE A 26 3.76 6.07 -20.09
N ALA A 27 2.49 5.67 -20.19
CA ALA A 27 1.41 6.23 -19.41
C ALA A 27 1.21 5.45 -18.12
N ILE A 28 1.01 6.13 -17.00
CA ILE A 28 0.60 5.53 -15.73
C ILE A 28 -0.77 6.09 -15.35
N ILE A 29 -1.70 5.20 -14.99
CA ILE A 29 -3.05 5.59 -14.57
C ILE A 29 -3.15 5.50 -13.05
N GLY A 30 -3.19 6.66 -12.38
CA GLY A 30 -3.30 6.84 -10.93
C GLY A 30 -1.99 7.24 -10.26
N ALA A 31 -2.05 8.29 -9.44
CA ALA A 31 -0.93 8.83 -8.64
C ALA A 31 -1.04 8.48 -7.14
N GLY A 32 -1.55 7.28 -6.82
CA GLY A 32 -1.37 6.67 -5.50
C GLY A 32 0.06 6.17 -5.33
N ILE A 33 0.38 5.62 -4.15
CA ILE A 33 1.73 5.13 -3.85
C ILE A 33 2.27 4.17 -4.92
N THR A 34 1.44 3.25 -5.42
CA THR A 34 1.87 2.29 -6.44
C THR A 34 2.16 2.94 -7.79
N GLY A 35 1.39 3.96 -8.19
CA GLY A 35 1.65 4.71 -9.42
C GLY A 35 2.90 5.56 -9.32
N VAL A 36 3.09 6.26 -8.21
CA VAL A 36 4.25 7.15 -8.02
C VAL A 36 5.55 6.35 -7.90
N THR A 37 5.56 5.21 -7.17
CA THR A 37 6.74 4.33 -7.12
C THR A 37 7.05 3.71 -8.49
N THR A 38 6.01 3.38 -9.28
CA THR A 38 6.19 2.88 -10.66
C THR A 38 6.77 3.98 -11.57
N ALA A 39 6.27 5.21 -11.45
CA ALA A 39 6.80 6.36 -12.21
C ALA A 39 8.29 6.58 -11.90
N TYR A 40 8.64 6.54 -10.62
CA TYR A 40 10.02 6.66 -10.17
C TYR A 40 10.91 5.56 -10.76
N ALA A 41 10.51 4.29 -10.64
CA ALA A 41 11.28 3.16 -11.13
C ALA A 41 11.49 3.17 -12.66
N LEU A 42 10.52 3.68 -13.41
CA LEU A 42 10.59 3.82 -14.88
C LEU A 42 11.44 5.02 -15.29
N ALA A 43 11.30 6.17 -14.60
CA ALA A 43 12.12 7.34 -14.85
C ALA A 43 13.61 7.07 -14.60
N GLN A 44 13.93 6.31 -13.52
CA GLN A 44 15.32 5.87 -13.24
C GLN A 44 15.91 4.98 -14.35
N ARG A 45 15.08 4.40 -15.21
CA ARG A 45 15.49 3.61 -16.38
C ARG A 45 15.51 4.40 -17.69
N GLY A 46 15.24 5.71 -17.62
CA GLY A 46 15.30 6.60 -18.77
C GLY A 46 14.05 6.60 -19.66
N HIS A 47 12.92 6.07 -19.19
CA HIS A 47 11.65 6.16 -19.92
C HIS A 47 10.99 7.54 -19.78
N LEU A 48 10.24 7.96 -20.81
CA LEU A 48 9.39 9.15 -20.76
C LEU A 48 8.05 8.79 -20.12
N VAL A 49 7.82 9.26 -18.90
CA VAL A 49 6.67 8.86 -18.10
C VAL A 49 5.67 10.00 -17.96
N THR A 50 4.40 9.74 -18.26
CA THR A 50 3.27 10.63 -17.99
C THR A 50 2.30 9.93 -17.03
N VAL A 51 2.01 10.55 -15.89
CA VAL A 51 1.08 10.04 -14.87
C VAL A 51 -0.23 10.81 -14.97
N PHE A 52 -1.33 10.08 -15.20
CA PHE A 52 -2.69 10.63 -15.21
C PHE A 52 -3.35 10.40 -13.84
N GLU A 53 -3.76 11.48 -13.18
CA GLU A 53 -4.46 11.43 -11.90
C GLU A 53 -5.78 12.22 -11.99
N ARG A 54 -6.86 11.61 -11.52
CA ARG A 54 -8.19 12.24 -11.54
C ARG A 54 -8.39 13.33 -10.49
N HIS A 55 -7.53 13.37 -9.49
CA HIS A 55 -7.56 14.37 -8.42
C HIS A 55 -6.52 15.46 -8.65
N ARG A 56 -6.67 16.56 -7.90
CA ARG A 56 -5.82 17.75 -7.99
C ARG A 56 -4.36 17.58 -7.55
N TYR A 57 -4.00 16.44 -6.94
CA TYR A 57 -2.62 16.09 -6.56
C TYR A 57 -2.51 14.60 -6.22
N ALA A 58 -1.29 14.10 -6.08
CA ALA A 58 -1.01 12.71 -5.78
C ALA A 58 -1.45 12.32 -4.35
N ALA A 59 -1.74 11.03 -4.13
CA ALA A 59 -2.06 10.44 -2.83
C ALA A 59 -3.43 10.83 -2.22
N MET A 60 -4.41 11.24 -3.01
CA MET A 60 -5.74 11.65 -2.49
C MET A 60 -6.71 10.48 -2.23
N GLU A 61 -6.34 9.25 -2.56
CA GLU A 61 -7.17 8.06 -2.33
C GLU A 61 -6.66 7.23 -1.13
N THR A 62 -6.48 5.92 -1.28
CA THR A 62 -6.04 5.02 -0.20
C THR A 62 -4.68 5.40 0.41
N SER A 63 -3.86 6.15 -0.33
CA SER A 63 -2.59 6.70 0.14
C SER A 63 -2.72 8.00 0.95
N PHE A 64 -3.93 8.47 1.27
CA PHE A 64 -4.14 9.71 2.03
C PHE A 64 -4.01 9.50 3.54
N ALA A 65 -4.73 8.52 4.11
CA ALA A 65 -4.80 8.34 5.56
C ALA A 65 -4.98 6.86 5.95
N ASN A 66 -4.13 5.99 5.40
CA ASN A 66 -4.09 4.58 5.77
C ASN A 66 -3.52 4.36 7.19
N GLY A 67 -3.27 3.10 7.58
CA GLY A 67 -2.76 2.75 8.90
C GLY A 67 -1.33 3.19 9.21
N GLY A 68 -0.57 3.69 8.22
CA GLY A 68 0.78 4.23 8.41
C GLY A 68 1.86 3.18 8.68
N GLN A 69 1.56 1.89 8.60
CA GLN A 69 2.52 0.81 8.84
C GLN A 69 3.28 0.41 7.56
N LEU A 70 4.57 0.23 7.70
CA LEU A 70 5.47 -0.51 6.80
C LEU A 70 5.76 -1.85 7.47
N SER A 71 4.85 -2.80 7.26
CA SER A 71 4.69 -3.98 8.11
C SER A 71 4.85 -5.27 7.32
N VAL A 72 5.98 -5.94 7.45
CA VAL A 72 6.18 -7.31 6.99
C VAL A 72 5.42 -8.28 7.92
N SER A 73 5.33 -7.96 9.20
CA SER A 73 4.62 -8.79 10.19
C SER A 73 3.12 -8.92 9.95
N ASN A 74 2.52 -8.03 9.14
CA ASN A 74 1.11 -8.07 8.74
C ASN A 74 0.89 -8.67 7.33
N ALA A 75 1.86 -9.46 6.84
CA ALA A 75 1.85 -10.03 5.49
C ALA A 75 1.00 -11.31 5.34
N GLU A 76 0.35 -11.78 6.41
CA GLU A 76 -0.57 -12.91 6.33
C GLU A 76 -1.73 -12.60 5.38
N VAL A 77 -1.95 -13.47 4.39
CA VAL A 77 -3.14 -13.38 3.53
C VAL A 77 -4.37 -13.94 4.26
N TRP A 78 -5.56 -13.45 3.90
CA TRP A 78 -6.80 -13.79 4.64
C TRP A 78 -7.51 -15.04 4.12
N ASN A 79 -6.97 -15.70 3.09
CA ASN A 79 -7.54 -16.88 2.45
C ASN A 79 -7.36 -18.15 3.29
N ASN A 80 -7.89 -18.18 4.52
CA ASN A 80 -7.86 -19.37 5.37
C ASN A 80 -9.24 -19.68 5.95
N HIS A 81 -9.48 -20.95 6.30
CA HIS A 81 -10.77 -21.43 6.83
C HIS A 81 -11.19 -20.69 8.11
N ALA A 82 -10.23 -20.37 8.98
CA ALA A 82 -10.52 -19.70 10.25
C ALA A 82 -11.03 -18.26 9.99
N THR A 83 -10.43 -17.54 9.05
CA THR A 83 -10.89 -16.20 8.65
C THR A 83 -12.28 -16.22 8.02
N VAL A 84 -12.57 -17.20 7.16
CA VAL A 84 -13.91 -17.38 6.57
C VAL A 84 -14.94 -17.64 7.65
N LEU A 85 -14.66 -18.56 8.59
CA LEU A 85 -15.58 -18.88 9.68
C LEU A 85 -15.80 -17.70 10.64
N LYS A 86 -14.74 -16.94 10.96
CA LYS A 86 -14.85 -15.68 11.71
C LYS A 86 -15.70 -14.67 10.97
N GLY A 87 -15.49 -14.51 9.65
CA GLY A 87 -16.27 -13.61 8.81
C GLY A 87 -17.77 -13.92 8.82
N LEU A 88 -18.15 -15.22 8.78
CA LEU A 88 -19.54 -15.66 8.88
C LEU A 88 -20.15 -15.30 10.26
N ARG A 89 -19.41 -15.49 11.35
CA ARG A 89 -19.88 -15.09 12.69
C ARG A 89 -20.06 -13.58 12.81
N TRP A 90 -19.15 -12.80 12.25
CA TRP A 90 -19.18 -11.35 12.32
C TRP A 90 -20.34 -10.71 11.55
N MET A 91 -20.90 -11.39 10.54
CA MET A 91 -22.10 -10.90 9.84
C MET A 91 -23.31 -10.70 10.77
N PHE A 92 -23.34 -11.39 11.92
CA PHE A 92 -24.43 -11.31 12.92
C PHE A 92 -24.08 -10.40 14.11
N THR A 93 -22.93 -9.72 14.11
CA THR A 93 -22.45 -8.87 15.22
C THR A 93 -22.37 -7.42 14.77
N ARG A 94 -23.06 -6.50 15.46
CA ARG A 94 -23.14 -5.07 15.07
C ARG A 94 -21.78 -4.38 15.07
N ASP A 95 -20.94 -4.67 16.07
CA ASP A 95 -19.63 -4.00 16.24
C ASP A 95 -18.45 -4.83 15.70
N ALA A 96 -18.76 -5.78 14.81
CA ALA A 96 -17.72 -6.64 14.25
C ALA A 96 -16.69 -5.86 13.42
N PRO A 97 -15.42 -6.27 13.46
CA PRO A 97 -14.37 -5.69 12.62
C PRO A 97 -14.65 -5.81 11.12
N LEU A 98 -15.46 -6.80 10.72
CA LEU A 98 -15.86 -7.05 9.33
C LEU A 98 -17.36 -6.90 9.18
N LEU A 99 -17.79 -6.09 8.20
CA LEU A 99 -19.18 -6.00 7.77
C LEU A 99 -19.34 -6.37 6.30
N LEU A 100 -20.42 -7.09 6.02
CA LEU A 100 -20.84 -7.41 4.65
C LEU A 100 -22.21 -6.79 4.38
N ASN A 101 -22.29 -5.87 3.40
CA ASN A 101 -23.58 -5.37 2.93
C ASN A 101 -24.38 -6.54 2.31
N PRO A 102 -25.59 -6.84 2.79
CA PRO A 102 -26.39 -7.97 2.29
C PRO A 102 -26.91 -7.78 0.87
N ARG A 103 -26.95 -6.54 0.34
CA ARG A 103 -27.46 -6.29 -1.02
C ARG A 103 -26.71 -7.14 -2.04
N PRO A 104 -27.42 -7.85 -2.95
CA PRO A 104 -26.80 -8.68 -3.97
C PRO A 104 -25.96 -7.83 -4.93
N SER A 105 -24.78 -8.34 -5.30
CA SER A 105 -23.90 -7.73 -6.28
C SER A 105 -23.05 -8.84 -6.93
N TRP A 106 -23.13 -8.96 -8.26
CA TRP A 106 -22.34 -9.93 -9.00
C TRP A 106 -20.83 -9.76 -8.74
N HIS A 107 -20.37 -8.51 -8.71
CA HIS A 107 -18.96 -8.20 -8.42
C HIS A 107 -18.52 -8.76 -7.07
N LYS A 108 -19.33 -8.57 -6.02
CA LYS A 108 -19.05 -9.08 -4.68
C LYS A 108 -19.02 -10.60 -4.64
N TYR A 109 -20.01 -11.26 -5.23
CA TYR A 109 -20.10 -12.71 -5.18
C TYR A 109 -19.04 -13.39 -6.05
N SER A 110 -18.71 -12.84 -7.22
CA SER A 110 -17.61 -13.36 -8.05
C SER A 110 -16.28 -13.24 -7.30
N TRP A 111 -16.05 -12.11 -6.63
CA TRP A 111 -14.85 -11.90 -5.83
C TRP A 111 -14.77 -12.89 -4.65
N ILE A 112 -15.87 -13.08 -3.89
CA ILE A 112 -15.92 -14.04 -2.79
C ILE A 112 -15.67 -15.47 -3.31
N GLY A 113 -16.29 -15.86 -4.43
CA GLY A 113 -16.07 -17.18 -5.04
C GLY A 113 -14.61 -17.42 -5.42
N GLU A 114 -13.96 -16.43 -6.04
CA GLU A 114 -12.54 -16.51 -6.37
C GLU A 114 -11.66 -16.49 -5.10
N PHE A 115 -12.02 -15.70 -4.08
CA PHE A 115 -11.31 -15.66 -2.80
C PHE A 115 -11.33 -17.04 -2.10
N LEU A 116 -12.47 -17.71 -2.07
CA LEU A 116 -12.60 -19.06 -1.49
C LEU A 116 -11.75 -20.10 -2.26
N ARG A 117 -11.65 -19.98 -3.59
CA ARG A 117 -10.79 -20.84 -4.41
C ARG A 117 -9.30 -20.69 -4.10
N GLN A 118 -8.90 -19.60 -3.45
CA GLN A 118 -7.50 -19.36 -3.08
C GLN A 118 -7.10 -19.96 -1.73
N ILE A 119 -8.05 -20.53 -0.97
CA ILE A 119 -7.75 -21.16 0.34
C ILE A 119 -6.61 -22.19 0.26
N PRO A 120 -6.52 -23.08 -0.74
CA PRO A 120 -5.41 -24.02 -0.84
C PRO A 120 -4.04 -23.33 -1.00
N ASN A 121 -4.01 -22.11 -1.51
CA ASN A 121 -2.80 -21.34 -1.75
C ASN A 121 -2.38 -20.46 -0.55
N TYR A 122 -3.12 -20.49 0.56
CA TYR A 122 -2.90 -19.64 1.73
C TYR A 122 -1.44 -19.59 2.20
N ARG A 123 -0.84 -20.78 2.36
CA ARG A 123 0.55 -20.89 2.84
C ARG A 123 1.55 -20.30 1.85
N ALA A 124 1.43 -20.65 0.57
CA ALA A 124 2.31 -20.17 -0.49
C ALA A 124 2.18 -18.64 -0.66
N ASN A 125 0.93 -18.14 -0.72
CA ASN A 125 0.67 -16.72 -0.88
C ASN A 125 1.18 -15.89 0.32
N THR A 126 1.05 -16.40 1.56
CA THR A 126 1.60 -15.72 2.74
C THR A 126 3.12 -15.62 2.66
N ILE A 127 3.81 -16.74 2.37
CA ILE A 127 5.27 -16.75 2.27
C ILE A 127 5.77 -15.81 1.16
N GLU A 128 5.09 -15.80 0.01
CA GLU A 128 5.43 -14.92 -1.10
C GLU A 128 5.22 -13.44 -0.75
N THR A 129 4.12 -13.12 -0.05
CA THR A 129 3.86 -11.76 0.42
C THR A 129 4.95 -11.27 1.37
N VAL A 130 5.41 -12.13 2.29
CA VAL A 130 6.52 -11.82 3.21
C VAL A 130 7.81 -11.50 2.44
N ARG A 131 8.18 -12.35 1.48
CA ARG A 131 9.40 -12.15 0.66
C ARG A 131 9.34 -10.84 -0.11
N LEU A 132 8.20 -10.58 -0.74
CA LEU A 132 7.97 -9.34 -1.48
C LEU A 132 8.02 -8.12 -0.56
N ALA A 133 7.48 -8.21 0.65
CA ALA A 133 7.49 -7.13 1.62
C ALA A 133 8.90 -6.82 2.16
N ILE A 134 9.72 -7.84 2.39
CA ILE A 134 11.12 -7.67 2.79
C ILE A 134 11.90 -6.95 1.68
N ALA A 135 11.79 -7.42 0.44
CA ALA A 135 12.45 -6.79 -0.70
C ALA A 135 11.98 -5.34 -0.92
N ALA A 136 10.67 -5.10 -0.78
CA ALA A 136 10.09 -3.76 -0.93
C ALA A 136 10.60 -2.76 0.11
N ARG A 137 10.83 -3.20 1.34
CA ARG A 137 11.32 -2.35 2.43
C ARG A 137 12.69 -1.75 2.12
N GLU A 138 13.62 -2.56 1.64
CA GLU A 138 14.96 -2.10 1.26
C GLU A 138 14.91 -1.06 0.14
N HIS A 139 14.13 -1.32 -0.90
CA HIS A 139 13.94 -0.38 -2.00
C HIS A 139 13.31 0.93 -1.52
N LEU A 140 12.28 0.86 -0.67
CA LEU A 140 11.53 2.03 -0.22
C LEU A 140 12.41 2.95 0.63
N PHE A 141 13.20 2.40 1.55
CA PHE A 141 14.11 3.20 2.39
C PHE A 141 15.24 3.79 1.55
N GLY A 142 15.80 3.02 0.61
CA GLY A 142 16.79 3.55 -0.32
C GLY A 142 16.28 4.70 -1.19
N ILE A 143 14.98 4.70 -1.55
CA ILE A 143 14.33 5.83 -2.24
C ILE A 143 14.19 7.02 -1.30
N ALA A 144 13.69 6.80 -0.07
CA ALA A 144 13.49 7.88 0.90
C ALA A 144 14.79 8.62 1.20
N ASP A 145 15.87 7.88 1.43
CA ASP A 145 17.20 8.43 1.72
C ASP A 145 17.77 9.19 0.53
N ARG A 146 17.71 8.60 -0.68
CA ARG A 146 18.23 9.20 -1.90
C ARG A 146 17.55 10.52 -2.26
N GLU A 147 16.23 10.57 -2.10
CA GLU A 147 15.42 11.74 -2.45
C GLU A 147 15.20 12.70 -1.28
N GLY A 148 15.71 12.39 -0.09
CA GLY A 148 15.58 13.21 1.11
C GLY A 148 14.13 13.40 1.55
N ILE A 149 13.29 12.35 1.47
CA ILE A 149 11.86 12.44 1.75
C ILE A 149 11.59 12.32 3.26
N ALA A 150 11.17 13.42 3.88
CA ALA A 150 10.69 13.42 5.27
C ALA A 150 9.21 12.98 5.32
N PHE A 151 8.93 11.89 6.07
CA PHE A 151 7.58 11.31 6.14
C PHE A 151 7.18 10.80 7.54
N ASP A 152 7.68 11.46 8.59
CA ASP A 152 7.46 11.06 10.00
C ASP A 152 7.80 9.59 10.25
N HIS A 153 8.95 9.15 9.74
CA HIS A 153 9.40 7.76 9.82
C HIS A 153 9.83 7.39 11.25
N GLU A 154 9.19 6.35 11.81
CA GLU A 154 9.51 5.79 13.13
C GLU A 154 9.96 4.32 13.00
N THR A 155 11.19 4.05 13.42
CA THR A 155 11.84 2.74 13.34
C THR A 155 11.82 1.97 14.65
N ARG A 156 10.72 2.11 15.42
CA ARG A 156 10.57 1.48 16.74
C ARG A 156 9.91 0.11 16.71
N GLY A 157 9.82 -0.49 15.54
CA GLY A 157 9.20 -1.80 15.35
C GLY A 157 7.67 -1.78 15.43
N ILE A 158 7.09 -2.98 15.29
CA ILE A 158 5.65 -3.22 15.45
C ILE A 158 5.42 -4.34 16.45
N LEU A 159 4.57 -4.07 17.45
CA LEU A 159 4.15 -5.00 18.48
C LEU A 159 2.74 -5.52 18.19
N HIS A 160 2.61 -6.84 17.98
CA HIS A 160 1.35 -7.53 17.98
C HIS A 160 1.10 -8.10 19.37
N PHE A 161 -0.04 -7.81 19.99
CA PHE A 161 -0.37 -8.29 21.32
C PHE A 161 -1.67 -9.10 21.34
N TYR A 162 -1.77 -10.03 22.29
CA TYR A 162 -2.88 -10.98 22.41
C TYR A 162 -3.33 -11.06 23.87
N ALA A 163 -4.66 -10.99 24.07
CA ALA A 163 -5.25 -11.04 25.41
C ALA A 163 -5.38 -12.47 25.94
N THR A 164 -5.44 -13.47 25.05
CA THR A 164 -5.69 -14.86 25.47
C THR A 164 -4.65 -15.85 24.91
N ARG A 165 -4.46 -16.96 25.62
CA ARG A 165 -3.62 -18.09 25.18
C ARG A 165 -4.05 -18.62 23.81
N SER A 166 -5.34 -18.67 23.54
CA SER A 166 -5.87 -19.17 22.26
C SER A 166 -5.47 -18.29 21.09
N GLU A 167 -5.56 -16.96 21.24
CA GLU A 167 -5.15 -15.99 20.23
C GLU A 167 -3.63 -16.07 20.00
N HIS A 168 -2.84 -16.11 21.07
CA HIS A 168 -1.39 -16.24 20.98
C HIS A 168 -0.96 -17.54 20.28
N ASN A 169 -1.58 -18.69 20.59
CA ASN A 169 -1.30 -19.96 19.93
C ASN A 169 -1.68 -19.94 18.43
N ALA A 170 -2.74 -19.23 18.06
CA ALA A 170 -3.09 -19.03 16.66
C ALA A 170 -2.01 -18.17 15.95
N ALA A 171 -1.56 -17.10 16.58
CA ALA A 171 -0.49 -16.25 16.08
C ALA A 171 0.86 -16.96 15.96
N THR A 172 1.16 -17.91 16.86
CA THR A 172 2.37 -18.75 16.77
C THR A 172 2.42 -19.54 15.47
N ARG A 173 1.30 -20.13 15.04
CA ARG A 173 1.22 -20.86 13.76
C ARG A 173 1.40 -19.92 12.56
N VAL A 174 0.88 -18.70 12.63
CA VAL A 174 1.12 -17.68 11.60
C VAL A 174 2.60 -17.26 11.60
N ASN A 175 3.20 -17.10 12.78
CA ASN A 175 4.61 -16.72 12.90
C ASN A 175 5.55 -17.74 12.22
N GLU A 176 5.22 -19.02 12.24
CA GLU A 176 5.98 -20.06 11.50
C GLU A 176 5.97 -19.80 9.98
N LEU A 177 4.84 -19.33 9.43
CA LEU A 177 4.74 -18.98 8.01
C LEU A 177 5.54 -17.71 7.69
N LEU A 178 5.47 -16.71 8.57
CA LEU A 178 6.24 -15.46 8.39
C LEU A 178 7.74 -15.74 8.44
N ARG A 179 8.19 -16.60 9.34
CA ARG A 179 9.60 -17.06 9.43
C ARG A 179 10.02 -17.85 8.18
N ALA A 180 9.15 -18.68 7.63
CA ALA A 180 9.40 -19.40 6.38
C ALA A 180 9.56 -18.44 5.18
N GLY A 181 8.96 -17.25 5.26
CA GLY A 181 9.17 -16.15 4.29
C GLY A 181 10.42 -15.33 4.53
N GLY A 182 11.13 -15.52 5.66
CA GLY A 182 12.35 -14.82 6.01
C GLY A 182 12.19 -13.70 7.04
N LEU A 183 11.00 -13.53 7.65
CA LEU A 183 10.80 -12.52 8.69
C LEU A 183 11.32 -13.01 10.04
N ASP A 184 12.21 -12.24 10.66
CA ASP A 184 12.54 -12.40 12.08
C ASP A 184 11.52 -11.65 12.94
N ARG A 185 10.79 -12.42 13.75
CA ARG A 185 9.73 -11.93 14.63
C ARG A 185 9.74 -12.70 15.93
N ARG A 186 10.11 -12.05 17.03
CA ARG A 186 10.29 -12.71 18.32
C ARG A 186 9.02 -12.71 19.17
N PRO A 187 8.72 -13.80 19.91
CA PRO A 187 7.69 -13.79 20.93
C PRO A 187 8.12 -12.87 22.08
N VAL A 188 7.14 -12.24 22.74
CA VAL A 188 7.34 -11.38 23.91
C VAL A 188 6.36 -11.71 25.02
N THR A 189 6.85 -11.66 26.26
CA THR A 189 6.06 -11.84 27.48
C THR A 189 5.26 -10.56 27.82
N PRO A 190 4.27 -10.65 28.75
CA PRO A 190 3.55 -9.47 29.21
C PRO A 190 4.45 -8.38 29.81
N ASP A 191 5.52 -8.75 30.50
CA ASP A 191 6.46 -7.79 31.08
C ASP A 191 7.30 -7.11 29.99
N GLU A 192 7.75 -7.85 28.99
CA GLU A 192 8.43 -7.28 27.82
C GLU A 192 7.51 -6.35 27.02
N ILE A 193 6.20 -6.65 26.89
CA ILE A 193 5.23 -5.73 26.28
C ILE A 193 5.22 -4.39 26.98
N ARG A 194 5.20 -4.38 28.33
CA ARG A 194 5.22 -3.14 29.13
C ARG A 194 6.53 -2.35 29.00
N VAL A 195 7.64 -3.06 28.75
CA VAL A 195 8.94 -2.41 28.51
C VAL A 195 9.00 -1.84 27.08
N ILE A 196 8.48 -2.56 26.09
CA ILE A 196 8.47 -2.13 24.68
C ILE A 196 7.58 -0.91 24.48
N GLU A 197 6.35 -0.94 25.05
CA GLU A 197 5.41 0.19 24.98
C GLU A 197 4.77 0.45 26.35
N PRO A 198 5.39 1.29 27.18
CA PRO A 198 4.91 1.57 28.53
C PRO A 198 3.56 2.28 28.59
N ALA A 199 3.17 3.00 27.52
CA ALA A 199 1.89 3.69 27.46
C ALA A 199 0.70 2.75 27.23
N LEU A 200 0.94 1.54 26.78
CA LEU A 200 -0.11 0.56 26.44
C LEU A 200 -0.74 -0.03 27.72
N ASN A 201 -1.99 0.35 27.98
CA ASN A 201 -2.76 -0.15 29.11
C ASN A 201 -3.56 -1.40 28.73
N GLY A 202 -3.57 -2.41 29.61
CA GLY A 202 -4.34 -3.65 29.45
C GLY A 202 -3.66 -4.87 30.02
N ASP A 203 -4.41 -5.98 30.01
CA ASP A 203 -3.91 -7.31 30.39
C ASP A 203 -3.64 -8.11 29.12
N PHE A 204 -2.41 -8.61 29.00
CA PHE A 204 -1.93 -9.34 27.84
C PHE A 204 -1.43 -10.72 28.26
N TYR A 205 -1.72 -11.73 27.45
CA TYR A 205 -1.14 -13.06 27.61
C TYR A 205 0.28 -13.12 27.05
N GLY A 206 0.57 -12.35 26.00
CA GLY A 206 1.84 -12.28 25.33
C GLY A 206 1.71 -11.59 23.98
N GLY A 207 2.79 -11.55 23.23
CA GLY A 207 2.84 -10.86 21.94
C GLY A 207 3.92 -11.38 21.01
N PHE A 208 4.03 -10.73 19.87
CA PHE A 208 5.15 -10.85 18.96
C PHE A 208 5.65 -9.46 18.58
N PHE A 209 6.96 -9.27 18.63
CA PHE A 209 7.61 -8.00 18.27
C PHE A 209 8.47 -8.18 17.02
N THR A 210 8.33 -7.24 16.08
CA THR A 210 9.09 -7.17 14.84
C THR A 210 9.86 -5.86 14.83
N GLU A 211 11.12 -5.92 15.20
CA GLU A 211 11.99 -4.75 15.31
C GLU A 211 12.24 -4.08 13.95
N SER A 212 12.32 -4.89 12.88
CA SER A 212 12.61 -4.43 11.53
C SER A 212 11.43 -3.77 10.81
N ASP A 213 10.21 -3.82 11.36
CA ASP A 213 9.05 -3.09 10.84
C ASP A 213 9.07 -1.63 11.32
N SER A 214 8.37 -0.76 10.64
CA SER A 214 8.36 0.67 10.92
C SER A 214 7.02 1.32 10.57
N THR A 215 6.91 2.61 10.86
CA THR A 215 5.74 3.41 10.48
C THR A 215 6.12 4.75 9.87
N GLY A 216 5.16 5.41 9.24
CA GLY A 216 5.34 6.75 8.71
C GLY A 216 4.06 7.31 8.10
N ASP A 217 4.15 8.51 7.58
CA ASP A 217 3.07 9.16 6.87
C ASP A 217 3.16 8.88 5.36
N ILE A 218 2.35 7.93 4.89
CA ILE A 218 2.29 7.55 3.46
C ILE A 218 1.94 8.73 2.56
N HIS A 219 1.12 9.68 3.04
CA HIS A 219 0.75 10.85 2.25
C HIS A 219 1.97 11.75 2.01
N LYS A 220 2.73 12.04 3.09
CA LYS A 220 3.98 12.79 2.98
C LYS A 220 4.97 12.07 2.06
N PHE A 221 5.15 10.76 2.24
CA PHE A 221 6.05 9.97 1.41
C PHE A 221 5.65 10.03 -0.08
N THR A 222 4.38 9.73 -0.40
CA THR A 222 3.91 9.71 -1.79
C THR A 222 4.01 11.08 -2.45
N ARG A 223 3.70 12.17 -1.71
CA ARG A 223 3.85 13.55 -2.18
C ARG A 223 5.32 13.94 -2.40
N GLY A 224 6.19 13.59 -1.46
CA GLY A 224 7.63 13.83 -1.60
C GLY A 224 8.22 13.10 -2.81
N LEU A 225 7.80 11.83 -3.02
CA LEU A 225 8.25 11.04 -4.15
C LEU A 225 7.67 11.56 -5.48
N SER A 226 6.42 12.02 -5.53
CA SER A 226 5.88 12.63 -6.77
C SER A 226 6.67 13.89 -7.15
N ALA A 227 7.02 14.75 -6.20
CA ALA A 227 7.88 15.90 -6.44
C ALA A 227 9.30 15.51 -6.91
N ALA A 228 9.85 14.41 -6.38
CA ALA A 228 11.12 13.88 -6.88
C ALA A 228 11.02 13.38 -8.33
N CYS A 229 9.92 12.71 -8.69
CA CYS A 229 9.65 12.28 -10.06
C CYS A 229 9.54 13.50 -11.01
N GLU A 230 8.85 14.56 -10.60
CA GLU A 230 8.74 15.80 -11.40
C GLU A 230 10.11 16.41 -11.67
N ARG A 231 11.00 16.47 -10.67
CA ARG A 231 12.39 16.91 -10.84
C ARG A 231 13.20 16.05 -11.84
N GLN A 232 12.81 14.77 -11.99
CA GLN A 232 13.42 13.83 -12.94
C GLN A 232 12.75 13.83 -14.32
N GLY A 233 11.81 14.76 -14.57
CA GLY A 233 11.14 14.90 -15.86
C GLY A 233 9.89 14.05 -16.05
N VAL A 234 9.35 13.44 -15.00
CA VAL A 234 8.03 12.78 -15.05
C VAL A 234 6.95 13.85 -15.14
N GLU A 235 6.07 13.73 -16.12
CA GLU A 235 4.92 14.61 -16.29
C GLU A 235 3.74 14.10 -15.43
N PHE A 236 3.24 14.91 -14.49
CA PHE A 236 1.99 14.63 -13.78
C PHE A 236 0.86 15.49 -14.32
N ARG A 237 -0.21 14.84 -14.76
CA ARG A 237 -1.45 15.45 -15.17
C ARG A 237 -2.50 15.23 -14.10
N TYR A 238 -2.69 16.23 -13.29
CA TYR A 238 -3.71 16.28 -12.25
C TYR A 238 -5.04 16.77 -12.83
N ASP A 239 -6.15 16.48 -12.14
CA ASP A 239 -7.52 16.74 -12.63
C ASP A 239 -7.76 16.17 -14.04
N ALA A 240 -7.07 15.07 -14.39
CA ALA A 240 -7.07 14.45 -15.70
C ALA A 240 -7.59 12.99 -15.63
N PRO A 241 -8.88 12.77 -15.39
CA PRO A 241 -9.44 11.43 -15.33
C PRO A 241 -9.34 10.74 -16.69
N VAL A 242 -8.70 9.58 -16.71
CA VAL A 242 -8.70 8.70 -17.89
C VAL A 242 -10.07 8.06 -18.02
N ARG A 243 -10.69 8.20 -19.19
CA ARG A 243 -12.00 7.64 -19.52
C ARG A 243 -11.91 6.25 -20.09
N SER A 244 -10.95 6.03 -20.99
CA SER A 244 -10.72 4.73 -21.60
C SER A 244 -9.25 4.52 -21.99
N ILE A 245 -8.90 3.24 -22.14
CA ILE A 245 -7.66 2.78 -22.74
C ILE A 245 -8.01 1.83 -23.90
N GLY A 246 -7.26 1.94 -24.97
CA GLY A 246 -7.46 1.12 -26.18
C GLY A 246 -6.15 0.84 -26.88
N SER A 247 -6.15 -0.07 -27.87
CA SER A 247 -4.99 -0.32 -28.72
C SER A 247 -5.19 0.32 -30.07
N VAL A 248 -4.16 1.01 -30.55
CA VAL A 248 -4.12 1.57 -31.91
C VAL A 248 -3.00 0.87 -32.67
N GLY A 249 -3.39 0.01 -33.59
CA GLY A 249 -2.43 -0.88 -34.27
C GLY A 249 -1.78 -1.88 -33.28
N PRO A 250 -0.67 -2.52 -33.68
CA PRO A 250 -0.02 -3.55 -32.87
C PRO A 250 0.91 -3.02 -31.78
N LYS A 251 1.30 -1.73 -31.81
CA LYS A 251 2.40 -1.20 -31.02
C LYS A 251 2.04 -0.05 -30.06
N HIS A 252 0.84 0.53 -30.19
CA HIS A 252 0.50 1.72 -29.39
C HIS A 252 -0.77 1.52 -28.58
N ILE A 253 -0.76 2.10 -27.39
CA ILE A 253 -1.92 2.19 -26.52
C ILE A 253 -2.42 3.64 -26.57
N GLU A 254 -3.70 3.80 -26.85
CA GLU A 254 -4.40 5.08 -26.78
C GLU A 254 -4.95 5.31 -25.39
N ILE A 255 -4.67 6.47 -24.84
CA ILE A 255 -5.28 6.97 -23.60
C ILE A 255 -6.25 8.07 -23.98
N VAL A 256 -7.51 7.91 -23.58
CA VAL A 256 -8.54 8.94 -23.74
C VAL A 256 -8.81 9.59 -22.38
N SER A 257 -8.51 10.87 -22.29
CA SER A 257 -8.75 11.70 -21.11
C SER A 257 -9.60 12.92 -21.48
N GLU A 258 -9.85 13.81 -20.54
CA GLU A 258 -10.53 15.09 -20.85
C GLU A 258 -9.67 16.03 -21.72
N SER A 259 -8.36 15.88 -21.69
CA SER A 259 -7.42 16.62 -22.54
C SER A 259 -7.30 16.09 -23.97
N GLY A 260 -7.99 15.01 -24.31
CA GLY A 260 -7.98 14.43 -25.66
C GLY A 260 -7.47 13.00 -25.73
N HIS A 261 -6.98 12.64 -26.91
CA HIS A 261 -6.48 11.29 -27.25
C HIS A 261 -4.96 11.35 -27.40
N GLU A 262 -4.25 10.46 -26.73
CA GLU A 262 -2.78 10.39 -26.81
C GLU A 262 -2.31 8.94 -26.94
N LEU A 263 -1.22 8.78 -27.69
CA LEU A 263 -0.60 7.47 -27.94
C LEU A 263 0.66 7.28 -27.09
N PHE A 264 0.77 6.11 -26.50
CA PHE A 264 1.90 5.65 -25.71
C PHE A 264 2.37 4.28 -26.20
N ASP A 265 3.63 3.94 -25.97
CA ASP A 265 4.15 2.60 -26.25
C ASP A 265 3.61 1.61 -25.22
N ASN A 266 3.52 2.04 -23.95
CA ASN A 266 3.03 1.22 -22.85
C ASN A 266 2.10 1.99 -21.92
N VAL A 267 1.20 1.28 -21.23
CA VAL A 267 0.38 1.79 -20.13
C VAL A 267 0.53 0.89 -18.91
N VAL A 268 0.70 1.51 -17.74
CA VAL A 268 0.66 0.80 -16.45
C VAL A 268 -0.58 1.21 -15.68
N VAL A 269 -1.46 0.26 -15.40
CA VAL A 269 -2.69 0.50 -14.64
C VAL A 269 -2.39 0.40 -13.14
N CYS A 270 -2.31 1.56 -12.47
CA CYS A 270 -2.10 1.75 -11.02
C CYS A 270 -3.33 2.36 -10.35
N ALA A 271 -4.53 2.14 -10.92
CA ALA A 271 -5.76 2.87 -10.59
C ALA A 271 -6.49 2.35 -9.32
N GLY A 272 -5.81 1.58 -8.46
CA GLY A 272 -6.39 1.05 -7.22
C GLY A 272 -7.70 0.30 -7.49
N VAL A 273 -8.80 0.69 -6.84
CA VAL A 273 -10.12 0.06 -7.02
C VAL A 273 -10.73 0.29 -8.41
N GLY A 274 -10.23 1.27 -9.18
CA GLY A 274 -10.62 1.52 -10.56
C GLY A 274 -9.97 0.57 -11.57
N SER A 275 -8.95 -0.17 -11.18
CA SER A 275 -8.16 -1.01 -12.11
C SER A 275 -8.99 -2.10 -12.81
N ARG A 276 -10.05 -2.61 -12.15
CA ARG A 276 -10.97 -3.57 -12.76
C ARG A 276 -11.64 -3.03 -14.02
N GLN A 277 -12.05 -1.76 -14.00
CA GLN A 277 -12.68 -1.11 -15.14
C GLN A 277 -11.72 -1.02 -16.33
N PHE A 278 -10.49 -0.54 -16.11
CA PHE A 278 -9.49 -0.43 -17.17
C PHE A 278 -9.10 -1.81 -17.73
N ALA A 279 -8.93 -2.80 -16.85
CA ALA A 279 -8.65 -4.17 -17.28
C ALA A 279 -9.75 -4.73 -18.20
N SER A 280 -11.02 -4.49 -17.88
CA SER A 280 -12.13 -4.95 -18.71
C SER A 280 -12.17 -4.31 -20.11
N MET A 281 -11.70 -3.05 -20.26
CA MET A 281 -11.64 -2.36 -21.56
C MET A 281 -10.66 -3.03 -22.54
N VAL A 282 -9.62 -3.68 -22.01
CA VAL A 282 -8.61 -4.40 -22.81
C VAL A 282 -8.78 -5.91 -22.80
N GLY A 283 -9.88 -6.42 -22.23
CA GLY A 283 -10.21 -7.86 -22.19
C GLY A 283 -9.47 -8.65 -21.13
N ASP A 284 -8.88 -7.98 -20.13
CA ASP A 284 -8.24 -8.62 -19.00
C ASP A 284 -9.22 -8.82 -17.81
N HIS A 285 -8.97 -9.89 -17.04
CA HIS A 285 -9.71 -10.17 -15.82
C HIS A 285 -8.86 -9.80 -14.60
N VAL A 286 -9.14 -8.64 -14.01
CA VAL A 286 -8.52 -8.15 -12.79
C VAL A 286 -9.63 -7.85 -11.78
N ASN A 287 -10.00 -8.85 -10.97
CA ASN A 287 -11.16 -8.79 -10.09
C ASN A 287 -10.84 -8.07 -8.77
N VAL A 288 -10.42 -6.80 -8.84
CA VAL A 288 -10.22 -5.95 -7.67
C VAL A 288 -11.56 -5.57 -7.06
N TYR A 289 -11.77 -5.88 -5.77
CA TYR A 289 -12.94 -5.45 -5.01
C TYR A 289 -12.56 -4.35 -4.00
N PRO A 290 -13.37 -3.28 -3.87
CA PRO A 290 -13.15 -2.24 -2.87
C PRO A 290 -13.58 -2.72 -1.49
N VAL A 291 -12.62 -2.92 -0.59
CA VAL A 291 -12.88 -3.21 0.82
C VAL A 291 -12.62 -1.95 1.63
N LYS A 292 -13.70 -1.33 2.13
CA LYS A 292 -13.61 -0.09 2.87
C LYS A 292 -12.99 -0.32 4.25
N GLY A 293 -12.03 0.51 4.62
CA GLY A 293 -11.46 0.60 5.94
C GLY A 293 -11.60 1.99 6.50
N TYR A 294 -11.59 2.10 7.82
CA TYR A 294 -11.69 3.37 8.53
C TYR A 294 -10.40 3.66 9.26
N SER A 295 -10.10 4.94 9.40
CA SER A 295 -9.05 5.41 10.31
C SER A 295 -9.51 6.66 11.03
N ILE A 296 -8.87 6.92 12.18
CA ILE A 296 -8.95 8.19 12.89
C ILE A 296 -7.55 8.74 13.07
N THR A 297 -7.42 10.04 13.00
CA THR A 297 -6.23 10.75 13.46
C THR A 297 -6.60 11.49 14.74
N VAL A 298 -6.02 11.08 15.85
CA VAL A 298 -6.12 11.76 17.12
C VAL A 298 -5.07 12.85 17.16
N ASN A 299 -5.47 14.10 17.31
CA ASN A 299 -4.55 15.22 17.49
C ASN A 299 -4.08 15.25 18.94
N LEU A 300 -2.76 15.28 19.14
CA LEU A 300 -2.13 15.30 20.45
C LEU A 300 -1.77 16.76 20.79
N ASP A 301 -2.82 17.57 21.06
CA ASP A 301 -2.68 19.02 21.21
C ASP A 301 -2.02 19.41 22.54
N ASP A 302 -2.23 18.60 23.57
CA ASP A 302 -1.69 18.83 24.92
C ASP A 302 -0.49 17.93 25.24
N GLU A 303 0.31 18.30 26.22
CA GLU A 303 1.52 17.59 26.62
C GLU A 303 1.21 16.22 27.22
N ILE A 304 0.12 16.07 27.96
CA ILE A 304 -0.29 14.81 28.58
C ILE A 304 -0.60 13.80 27.45
N SER A 305 -1.38 14.21 26.46
CA SER A 305 -1.71 13.37 25.31
C SER A 305 -0.45 12.98 24.50
N ARG A 306 0.48 13.94 24.30
CA ARG A 306 1.75 13.66 23.60
C ARG A 306 2.61 12.63 24.31
N ASN A 307 2.69 12.72 25.65
CA ASN A 307 3.51 11.83 26.46
C ASN A 307 2.84 10.47 26.72
N SER A 308 1.51 10.40 26.61
CA SER A 308 0.73 9.17 26.85
C SER A 308 0.35 8.40 25.60
N ALA A 309 0.58 8.94 24.40
CA ALA A 309 0.34 8.23 23.16
C ALA A 309 1.53 7.33 22.81
N PRO A 310 1.29 6.13 22.23
CA PRO A 310 2.35 5.16 21.95
C PRO A 310 3.32 5.67 20.90
N TRP A 311 4.58 5.29 21.06
CA TRP A 311 5.61 5.45 20.04
C TRP A 311 5.81 4.19 19.21
N VAL A 312 5.70 3.01 19.85
CA VAL A 312 5.75 1.74 19.15
C VAL A 312 4.42 1.53 18.42
N SER A 313 4.50 1.11 17.18
CA SER A 313 3.30 0.76 16.43
C SER A 313 2.69 -0.53 16.96
N LEU A 314 1.38 -0.57 17.04
CA LEU A 314 0.63 -1.68 17.61
C LEU A 314 -0.26 -2.36 16.56
N LEU A 315 -0.45 -3.66 16.74
CA LEU A 315 -1.48 -4.42 16.04
C LEU A 315 -2.27 -5.25 17.06
N ASP A 316 -3.55 -4.91 17.21
CA ASP A 316 -4.54 -5.68 17.94
C ASP A 316 -5.26 -6.60 16.95
N ASP A 317 -4.89 -7.88 16.94
CA ASP A 317 -5.46 -8.86 16.00
C ASP A 317 -6.93 -9.16 16.27
N ARG A 318 -7.37 -9.03 17.53
CA ARG A 318 -8.76 -9.24 17.94
C ARG A 318 -9.67 -8.13 17.44
N ALA A 319 -9.27 -6.88 17.63
CA ALA A 319 -10.00 -5.70 17.17
C ALA A 319 -9.75 -5.39 15.69
N LYS A 320 -8.72 -6.01 15.06
CA LYS A 320 -8.24 -5.69 13.72
C LYS A 320 -7.86 -4.21 13.59
N ILE A 321 -7.19 -3.69 14.61
CA ILE A 321 -6.73 -2.31 14.71
C ILE A 321 -5.22 -2.27 14.60
N VAL A 322 -4.74 -1.32 13.81
CA VAL A 322 -3.32 -0.95 13.70
C VAL A 322 -3.13 0.50 14.08
N THR A 323 -1.95 0.82 14.63
CA THR A 323 -1.65 2.19 15.05
C THR A 323 -0.33 2.67 14.50
N SER A 324 -0.18 4.00 14.38
CA SER A 324 1.08 4.65 14.02
C SER A 324 1.20 6.01 14.66
N ARG A 325 2.36 6.31 15.22
CA ARG A 325 2.74 7.66 15.59
C ARG A 325 3.19 8.41 14.33
N LEU A 326 2.66 9.59 14.07
CA LEU A 326 2.98 10.42 12.92
C LEU A 326 3.52 11.78 13.41
N GLY A 327 4.80 11.81 13.72
CA GLY A 327 5.45 12.94 14.37
C GLY A 327 5.01 13.12 15.83
N LEU A 328 5.17 14.31 16.35
CA LEU A 328 4.93 14.62 17.78
C LEU A 328 3.44 14.78 18.12
N ASP A 329 2.62 15.19 17.16
CA ASP A 329 1.29 15.75 17.35
C ASP A 329 0.15 14.92 16.81
N ARG A 330 0.43 13.76 16.14
CA ARG A 330 -0.59 12.92 15.51
C ARG A 330 -0.45 11.46 15.90
N PHE A 331 -1.57 10.87 16.31
CA PHE A 331 -1.70 9.43 16.56
C PHE A 331 -2.76 8.85 15.65
N ARG A 332 -2.36 7.99 14.71
CA ARG A 332 -3.22 7.33 13.76
C ARG A 332 -3.67 5.97 14.30
N VAL A 333 -4.98 5.72 14.23
CA VAL A 333 -5.58 4.42 14.55
C VAL A 333 -6.46 4.00 13.38
N ALA A 334 -6.18 2.86 12.79
CA ALA A 334 -6.90 2.37 11.62
C ALA A 334 -7.36 0.93 11.82
N GLY A 335 -8.53 0.61 11.27
CA GLY A 335 -9.06 -0.74 11.44
C GLY A 335 -10.24 -1.02 10.54
N THR A 336 -10.93 -2.08 10.84
CA THR A 336 -12.18 -2.53 10.25
C THR A 336 -12.11 -2.84 8.75
N ALA A 337 -13.06 -3.63 8.28
CA ALA A 337 -13.26 -3.94 6.88
C ALA A 337 -14.76 -3.97 6.57
N GLU A 338 -15.17 -3.30 5.49
CA GLU A 338 -16.56 -3.26 5.08
C GLU A 338 -16.67 -3.59 3.59
N PHE A 339 -17.43 -4.65 3.26
CA PHE A 339 -17.75 -5.05 1.89
C PHE A 339 -19.02 -4.35 1.44
N ASN A 340 -18.89 -3.11 0.98
CA ASN A 340 -20.01 -2.22 0.59
C ASN A 340 -19.78 -1.55 -0.77
N GLY A 341 -19.05 -2.21 -1.68
CA GLY A 341 -18.74 -1.67 -2.99
C GLY A 341 -17.99 -0.34 -2.90
N PHE A 342 -18.35 0.59 -3.77
CA PHE A 342 -17.71 1.91 -3.86
C PHE A 342 -18.25 2.95 -2.87
N ASN A 343 -19.03 2.55 -1.86
CA ASN A 343 -19.51 3.46 -0.84
C ASN A 343 -18.35 4.06 -0.03
N ARG A 344 -18.34 5.41 0.09
CA ARG A 344 -17.30 6.18 0.77
C ARG A 344 -17.76 6.89 2.04
N ASP A 345 -19.03 6.71 2.42
CA ASP A 345 -19.59 7.37 3.59
C ASP A 345 -18.80 7.00 4.85
N ILE A 346 -18.48 8.01 5.65
CA ILE A 346 -17.85 7.84 6.95
C ILE A 346 -18.97 7.69 7.99
N ARG A 347 -19.10 6.48 8.52
CA ARG A 347 -20.17 6.14 9.46
C ARG A 347 -19.68 6.26 10.89
N SER A 348 -20.45 6.92 11.75
CA SER A 348 -20.11 7.10 13.18
C SER A 348 -20.02 5.77 13.92
N ASP A 349 -20.91 4.82 13.65
CA ASP A 349 -20.90 3.47 14.24
C ASP A 349 -19.66 2.64 13.86
N ARG A 350 -18.87 3.06 12.87
CA ARG A 350 -17.60 2.44 12.46
C ARG A 350 -16.38 3.22 12.96
N VAL A 351 -16.55 4.49 13.31
CA VAL A 351 -15.52 5.37 13.87
C VAL A 351 -15.44 5.22 15.39
N GLU A 352 -16.60 5.15 16.06
CA GLU A 352 -16.70 5.05 17.52
C GLU A 352 -15.93 3.86 18.13
N PRO A 353 -15.91 2.66 17.53
CA PRO A 353 -15.08 1.56 18.03
C PRO A 353 -13.58 1.88 18.06
N LEU A 354 -13.07 2.68 17.11
CA LEU A 354 -11.66 3.12 17.08
C LEU A 354 -11.38 4.11 18.21
N ILE A 355 -12.30 5.05 18.44
CA ILE A 355 -12.20 6.02 19.55
C ILE A 355 -12.23 5.29 20.89
N ASN A 356 -13.16 4.35 21.09
CA ASN A 356 -13.30 3.57 22.30
C ASN A 356 -12.08 2.66 22.56
N TRP A 357 -11.44 2.17 21.48
CA TRP A 357 -10.19 1.43 21.58
C TRP A 357 -9.05 2.34 22.12
N VAL A 358 -8.95 3.59 21.62
CA VAL A 358 -7.98 4.58 22.14
C VAL A 358 -8.25 4.85 23.63
N ARG A 359 -9.47 5.16 24.02
CA ARG A 359 -9.85 5.43 25.42
C ARG A 359 -9.52 4.29 26.38
N ARG A 360 -9.66 3.05 25.91
CA ARG A 360 -9.36 1.83 26.68
C ARG A 360 -7.86 1.64 26.89
N HIS A 361 -7.08 1.75 25.85
CA HIS A 361 -5.65 1.40 25.87
C HIS A 361 -4.75 2.59 26.20
N PHE A 362 -5.25 3.82 26.01
CA PHE A 362 -4.53 5.07 26.25
C PHE A 362 -5.44 6.08 26.96
N PRO A 363 -5.80 5.84 28.24
CA PRO A 363 -6.81 6.63 28.94
C PRO A 363 -6.42 8.10 29.15
N TYR A 364 -5.14 8.45 29.07
CA TYR A 364 -4.64 9.81 29.19
C TYR A 364 -4.51 10.55 27.85
N VAL A 365 -4.81 9.89 26.74
CA VAL A 365 -4.84 10.52 25.41
C VAL A 365 -6.22 11.14 25.17
N SER A 366 -6.26 12.46 25.00
CA SER A 366 -7.50 13.18 24.69
C SER A 366 -8.06 12.75 23.32
N THR A 367 -9.33 12.36 23.31
CA THR A 367 -10.07 12.08 22.07
C THR A 367 -11.03 13.21 21.71
N ALA A 368 -10.79 14.43 22.20
CA ALA A 368 -11.63 15.60 21.90
C ALA A 368 -11.50 16.07 20.46
N ARG A 369 -10.31 15.94 19.85
CA ARG A 369 -10.05 16.26 18.44
C ARG A 369 -9.63 15.03 17.67
N VAL A 370 -10.60 14.43 17.01
CA VAL A 370 -10.41 13.23 16.18
C VAL A 370 -10.88 13.53 14.75
N ILE A 371 -10.03 13.25 13.79
CA ILE A 371 -10.35 13.41 12.36
C ILE A 371 -10.60 12.02 11.77
N PRO A 372 -11.86 11.66 11.45
CA PRO A 372 -12.17 10.39 10.83
C PRO A 372 -11.89 10.40 9.32
N TRP A 373 -11.55 9.25 8.78
CA TRP A 373 -11.37 9.03 7.36
C TRP A 373 -11.78 7.61 6.98
N ALA A 374 -12.15 7.41 5.71
CA ALA A 374 -12.41 6.09 5.15
C ALA A 374 -11.81 5.97 3.75
N GLY A 375 -11.23 4.81 3.46
CA GLY A 375 -10.63 4.52 2.16
C GLY A 375 -10.95 3.12 1.66
N LEU A 376 -10.86 2.94 0.35
CA LEU A 376 -11.19 1.70 -0.34
C LEU A 376 -9.91 0.93 -0.66
N ARG A 377 -9.65 -0.15 0.09
CA ARG A 377 -8.52 -1.06 -0.18
C ARG A 377 -8.77 -1.82 -1.47
N PRO A 378 -7.85 -1.79 -2.45
CA PRO A 378 -8.01 -2.54 -3.70
C PRO A 378 -7.63 -4.01 -3.50
N MET A 379 -8.59 -4.85 -3.12
CA MET A 379 -8.35 -6.24 -2.75
C MET A 379 -8.51 -7.17 -3.95
N LEU A 380 -7.47 -7.93 -4.29
CA LEU A 380 -7.58 -9.07 -5.20
C LEU A 380 -7.98 -10.33 -4.45
N PRO A 381 -8.66 -11.29 -5.09
CA PRO A 381 -9.08 -12.54 -4.44
C PRO A 381 -7.92 -13.38 -3.89
N SER A 382 -6.78 -13.37 -4.55
CA SER A 382 -5.55 -14.05 -4.10
C SER A 382 -4.85 -13.38 -2.93
N MET A 383 -5.20 -12.13 -2.63
CA MET A 383 -4.50 -11.22 -1.72
C MET A 383 -3.08 -10.80 -2.18
N LEU A 384 -2.60 -11.37 -3.30
CA LEU A 384 -1.37 -10.94 -3.97
C LEU A 384 -1.66 -9.82 -4.96
N PRO A 385 -0.75 -8.84 -5.15
CA PRO A 385 -0.92 -7.81 -6.17
C PRO A 385 -0.81 -8.39 -7.58
N ARG A 386 -1.50 -7.77 -8.52
CA ARG A 386 -1.31 -8.01 -9.96
C ARG A 386 -0.18 -7.13 -10.46
N VAL A 387 0.95 -7.74 -10.78
CA VAL A 387 2.19 -7.08 -11.23
C VAL A 387 2.59 -7.64 -12.59
N GLY A 388 3.00 -6.76 -13.52
CA GLY A 388 3.51 -7.15 -14.84
C GLY A 388 2.46 -7.14 -15.94
N ARG A 389 2.68 -7.90 -17.00
CA ARG A 389 1.97 -7.85 -18.28
C ARG A 389 0.49 -8.22 -18.20
N GLY A 390 -0.33 -7.49 -18.95
CA GLY A 390 -1.67 -7.90 -19.35
C GLY A 390 -1.67 -8.91 -20.51
N LYS A 391 -2.86 -9.25 -21.02
CA LYS A 391 -2.99 -10.08 -22.23
C LYS A 391 -2.62 -9.32 -23.48
N ARG A 392 -2.90 -8.01 -23.51
CA ARG A 392 -2.55 -7.16 -24.64
C ARG A 392 -1.12 -6.67 -24.53
N PRO A 393 -0.33 -6.69 -25.62
CA PRO A 393 0.98 -6.03 -25.66
C PRO A 393 0.86 -4.55 -25.27
N GLY A 394 1.85 -4.04 -24.57
CA GLY A 394 1.90 -2.66 -24.08
C GLY A 394 1.01 -2.36 -22.86
N VAL A 395 0.23 -3.31 -22.35
CA VAL A 395 -0.59 -3.14 -21.15
C VAL A 395 0.02 -3.86 -19.96
N PHE A 396 0.25 -3.11 -18.88
CA PHE A 396 0.83 -3.61 -17.64
C PHE A 396 -0.04 -3.22 -16.43
N TYR A 397 0.15 -3.93 -15.33
CA TYR A 397 -0.56 -3.71 -14.07
C TYR A 397 0.41 -3.59 -12.91
N ASN A 398 0.11 -2.66 -12.00
CA ASN A 398 0.67 -2.59 -10.66
C ASN A 398 -0.45 -2.22 -9.69
N THR A 399 -1.28 -3.19 -9.31
CA THR A 399 -2.54 -2.95 -8.63
C THR A 399 -2.98 -4.12 -7.74
N GLY A 400 -4.02 -3.91 -6.94
CA GLY A 400 -4.62 -4.98 -6.16
C GLY A 400 -3.87 -5.34 -4.88
N HIS A 401 -3.06 -4.44 -4.34
CA HIS A 401 -2.18 -4.65 -3.17
C HIS A 401 -2.91 -4.82 -1.84
N GLY A 402 -4.23 -4.67 -1.81
CA GLY A 402 -5.02 -4.83 -0.60
C GLY A 402 -4.63 -3.87 0.51
N HIS A 403 -4.34 -4.41 1.69
CA HIS A 403 -3.96 -3.63 2.86
C HIS A 403 -2.44 -3.33 2.94
N LEU A 404 -1.63 -3.92 2.06
CA LEU A 404 -0.17 -3.80 2.06
C LEU A 404 0.37 -2.90 0.93
N GLY A 405 -0.48 -2.05 0.33
CA GLY A 405 -0.11 -1.25 -0.83
C GLY A 405 1.16 -0.43 -0.65
N TRP A 406 1.36 0.16 0.50
CA TRP A 406 2.60 0.88 0.80
C TRP A 406 3.78 -0.06 1.02
N THR A 407 3.60 -1.05 1.89
CA THR A 407 4.64 -2.04 2.21
C THR A 407 5.22 -2.73 0.96
N LEU A 408 4.40 -2.99 -0.07
CA LEU A 408 4.82 -3.74 -1.26
C LEU A 408 5.21 -2.85 -2.44
N SER A 409 4.87 -1.55 -2.42
CA SER A 409 4.87 -0.67 -3.58
C SER A 409 6.22 -0.59 -4.31
N ALA A 410 7.33 -0.49 -3.59
CA ALA A 410 8.64 -0.32 -4.20
C ALA A 410 9.09 -1.58 -4.97
N ALA A 411 8.94 -2.79 -4.40
CA ALA A 411 9.29 -4.03 -5.09
C ALA A 411 8.37 -4.32 -6.28
N THR A 412 7.08 -4.04 -6.16
CA THR A 412 6.14 -4.23 -7.28
C THR A 412 6.39 -3.25 -8.43
N ALA A 413 6.83 -2.03 -8.12
CA ALA A 413 7.26 -1.06 -9.11
C ALA A 413 8.50 -1.55 -9.89
N GLU A 414 9.51 -2.09 -9.19
CA GLU A 414 10.69 -2.69 -9.79
C GLU A 414 10.30 -3.89 -10.69
N GLY A 415 9.36 -4.73 -10.24
CA GLY A 415 8.85 -5.86 -11.02
C GLY A 415 8.18 -5.43 -12.34
N VAL A 416 7.39 -4.36 -12.33
CA VAL A 416 6.79 -3.82 -13.56
C VAL A 416 7.85 -3.21 -14.48
N ALA A 417 8.77 -2.41 -13.91
CA ALA A 417 9.82 -1.78 -14.69
C ALA A 417 10.74 -2.82 -15.35
N HIS A 418 11.04 -3.92 -14.66
CA HIS A 418 11.75 -5.07 -15.25
C HIS A 418 10.95 -5.72 -16.39
N ALA A 419 9.66 -5.96 -16.18
CA ALA A 419 8.79 -6.57 -17.19
C ALA A 419 8.69 -5.72 -18.46
N ILE A 420 8.68 -4.40 -18.36
CA ILE A 420 8.70 -3.48 -19.52
C ILE A 420 10.06 -3.53 -20.22
N GLY A 421 11.18 -3.53 -19.49
CA GLY A 421 12.51 -3.59 -20.06
C GLY A 421 12.83 -4.90 -20.80
N MET A 422 12.08 -5.97 -20.57
CA MET A 422 12.18 -7.23 -21.34
C MET A 422 11.45 -7.20 -22.67
N GLU A 423 10.59 -6.20 -22.91
CA GLU A 423 9.85 -6.00 -24.20
C GLU A 423 10.58 -5.02 -25.14
N SER A 424 11.41 -4.16 -24.60
CA SER A 424 12.21 -3.19 -25.35
C SER A 424 13.43 -3.87 -25.94
#